data_319c02fec8a607293078b43a6d127836
#
_entry.id   319c02fec8a607293078b43a6d127836
#
_cell.length_a   1.000
_cell.length_b   1.000
_cell.length_c   1.000
_cell.angle_alpha   90.00
_cell.angle_beta   90.00
_cell.angle_gamma   90.00
#
_symmetry.space_group_name_H-M   'P 1'
#
loop_
_entity.id
_entity.type
_entity.pdbx_description
1 polymer ?
#
loop_
_entity_poly.entity_id
_entity_poly.type
_entity_poly.pdbx_seq_one_letter_code
_entity_poly.pdbx_strand_id
1 'polypeptide(L)'
;GLNYYTGAILEVKSLDVEIGSICGGGRYDNLTGVFGHQGLSGVGFSFGADRIYDCLEQLNLFPENISASSDILFTNFGENEAMFALNIARTLREKGIKAEVYPDNAKLKKQMNYANDKQIKFVALIGENEIKENKVSLKNMDSGEQTSVNIEEIEKIIKG
;
A
#
# COMPACT_ATOMS: atom_id res chain seq x y z
N GLY A 1 29.88 17.10 -1.60
CA GLY A 1 28.79 17.28 -2.57
C GLY A 1 29.03 16.46 -3.84
N LEU A 2 27.98 16.24 -4.59
CA LEU A 2 28.06 15.49 -5.85
C LEU A 2 28.72 16.38 -6.92
N ASN A 3 29.82 15.91 -7.52
CA ASN A 3 30.69 16.72 -8.41
C ASN A 3 30.11 16.91 -9.82
N TYR A 4 28.88 16.51 -10.10
CA TYR A 4 28.26 16.61 -11.43
C TYR A 4 27.42 17.88 -11.63
N TYR A 5 27.15 18.64 -10.58
CA TYR A 5 26.43 19.90 -10.70
C TYR A 5 27.33 20.97 -11.31
N THR A 6 26.84 21.66 -12.33
CA THR A 6 27.58 22.69 -13.10
C THR A 6 26.98 24.09 -12.94
N GLY A 7 25.89 24.22 -12.15
CA GLY A 7 25.18 25.48 -11.95
C GLY A 7 24.53 25.53 -10.57
N ALA A 8 23.33 26.07 -10.51
CA ALA A 8 22.59 26.20 -9.25
C ALA A 8 22.38 24.86 -8.58
N ILE A 9 22.62 24.82 -7.27
CA ILE A 9 22.30 23.70 -6.39
C ILE A 9 21.20 24.17 -5.43
N LEU A 10 20.19 23.35 -5.25
CA LEU A 10 19.04 23.62 -4.41
C LEU A 10 18.94 22.54 -3.33
N GLU A 11 18.66 22.97 -2.12
CA GLU A 11 18.38 22.08 -1.01
C GLU A 11 17.09 22.55 -0.30
N VAL A 12 16.27 21.59 0.09
CA VAL A 12 15.09 21.83 0.93
C VAL A 12 15.35 21.25 2.29
N LYS A 13 15.18 22.04 3.33
CA LYS A 13 15.34 21.64 4.74
C LYS A 13 14.03 21.89 5.48
N SER A 14 13.75 21.04 6.47
CA SER A 14 12.72 21.35 7.45
C SER A 14 13.14 22.54 8.30
N LEU A 15 12.20 23.41 8.65
CA LEU A 15 12.42 24.50 9.59
C LEU A 15 12.09 24.09 11.04
N ASP A 16 11.27 23.06 11.19
CA ASP A 16 10.70 22.62 12.47
C ASP A 16 11.43 21.40 13.07
N VAL A 17 12.25 20.71 12.26
CA VAL A 17 13.01 19.54 12.68
C VAL A 17 14.46 19.68 12.27
N GLU A 18 15.38 19.48 13.22
CA GLU A 18 16.82 19.45 12.95
C GLU A 18 17.21 18.14 12.26
N ILE A 19 17.01 18.10 10.93
CA ILE A 19 17.39 16.99 10.07
C ILE A 19 18.11 17.54 8.83
N GLY A 20 18.91 16.73 8.17
CA GLY A 20 19.54 17.13 6.92
C GLY A 20 18.53 17.44 5.81
N SER A 21 19.03 17.84 4.63
CA SER A 21 18.17 18.19 3.50
C SER A 21 17.20 17.06 3.15
N ILE A 22 15.91 17.36 3.11
CA ILE A 22 14.83 16.42 2.75
C ILE A 22 14.64 16.28 1.23
N CYS A 23 15.16 17.27 0.47
CA CYS A 23 15.23 17.21 -0.98
C CYS A 23 16.49 17.97 -1.41
N GLY A 24 17.12 17.51 -2.46
CA GLY A 24 18.27 18.18 -3.06
C GLY A 24 18.28 18.01 -4.56
N GLY A 25 18.85 18.98 -5.24
CA GLY A 25 18.94 18.93 -6.69
C GLY A 25 19.77 20.06 -7.25
N GLY A 26 19.87 20.11 -8.56
CA GLY A 26 20.61 21.17 -9.23
C GLY A 26 20.71 20.98 -10.74
N ARG A 27 21.38 21.92 -11.36
CA ARG A 27 21.67 21.92 -12.79
C ARG A 27 22.92 21.10 -13.08
N TYR A 28 22.87 20.34 -14.14
CA TYR A 28 24.03 19.63 -14.70
C TYR A 28 24.03 19.74 -16.22
N ASP A 29 25.22 20.01 -16.81
CA ASP A 29 25.36 20.20 -18.25
C ASP A 29 26.03 18.99 -18.92
N ASN A 30 26.79 18.19 -18.19
CA ASN A 30 27.61 17.11 -18.75
C ASN A 30 27.10 15.70 -18.40
N LEU A 31 26.22 15.55 -17.41
CA LEU A 31 25.74 14.23 -16.94
C LEU A 31 25.01 13.48 -18.05
N THR A 32 24.21 14.18 -18.84
CA THR A 32 23.46 13.62 -19.98
C THR A 32 24.36 12.96 -21.03
N GLY A 33 25.60 13.46 -21.20
CA GLY A 33 26.60 12.86 -22.09
C GLY A 33 27.01 11.44 -21.69
N VAL A 34 27.00 11.12 -20.39
CA VAL A 34 27.26 9.76 -19.87
C VAL A 34 26.20 8.77 -20.35
N PHE A 35 24.97 9.26 -20.58
CA PHE A 35 23.84 8.48 -21.09
C PHE A 35 23.65 8.59 -22.60
N GLY A 36 24.64 9.07 -23.33
CA GLY A 36 24.63 9.17 -24.80
C GLY A 36 23.99 10.42 -25.38
N HIS A 37 23.58 11.39 -24.55
CA HIS A 37 22.93 12.62 -24.97
C HIS A 37 23.87 13.82 -24.78
N GLN A 38 24.84 13.95 -25.68
CA GLN A 38 25.83 15.06 -25.62
C GLN A 38 25.14 16.41 -25.95
N GLY A 39 25.58 17.46 -25.26
CA GLY A 39 25.12 18.83 -25.51
C GLY A 39 23.76 19.18 -24.93
N LEU A 40 23.17 18.29 -24.13
CA LEU A 40 21.93 18.59 -23.38
C LEU A 40 22.29 18.94 -21.93
N SER A 41 21.83 20.10 -21.48
CA SER A 41 21.78 20.41 -20.05
C SER A 41 20.57 19.78 -19.40
N GLY A 42 20.66 19.50 -18.09
CA GLY A 42 19.58 18.95 -17.32
C GLY A 42 19.46 19.60 -15.95
N VAL A 43 18.31 19.42 -15.34
CA VAL A 43 18.05 19.71 -13.93
C VAL A 43 17.37 18.51 -13.31
N GLY A 44 17.74 18.17 -12.10
CA GLY A 44 17.13 17.05 -11.40
C GLY A 44 17.01 17.32 -9.91
N PHE A 45 16.02 16.67 -9.30
CA PHE A 45 15.79 16.70 -7.87
C PHE A 45 15.63 15.28 -7.34
N SER A 46 16.14 15.07 -6.13
CA SER A 46 16.00 13.80 -5.40
C SER A 46 15.37 14.08 -4.05
N PHE A 47 14.41 13.26 -3.67
CA PHE A 47 13.77 13.32 -2.37
C PHE A 47 14.38 12.29 -1.43
N GLY A 48 14.72 12.71 -0.22
CA GLY A 48 15.18 11.83 0.86
C GLY A 48 13.95 11.19 1.56
N ALA A 49 13.49 10.06 1.07
CA ALA A 49 12.28 9.41 1.59
C ALA A 49 12.37 9.14 3.09
N ASP A 50 13.50 8.60 3.57
CA ASP A 50 13.72 8.32 4.99
C ASP A 50 13.67 9.60 5.84
N ARG A 51 14.29 10.68 5.36
CA ARG A 51 14.29 11.96 6.08
C ARG A 51 12.91 12.64 6.09
N ILE A 52 12.15 12.49 5.01
CA ILE A 52 10.76 12.96 4.97
C ILE A 52 9.93 12.17 5.97
N TYR A 53 10.11 10.84 6.02
CA TYR A 53 9.45 9.98 7.00
C TYR A 53 9.76 10.43 8.43
N ASP A 54 11.05 10.58 8.77
CA ASP A 54 11.49 11.03 10.10
C ASP A 54 10.91 12.40 10.47
N CYS A 55 10.84 13.35 9.52
CA CYS A 55 10.19 14.64 9.74
C CYS A 55 8.71 14.48 10.07
N LEU A 56 7.98 13.67 9.29
CA LEU A 56 6.55 13.45 9.49
C LEU A 56 6.27 12.77 10.84
N GLU A 57 7.13 11.82 11.24
CA GLU A 57 7.03 11.13 12.53
C GLU A 57 7.27 12.09 13.70
N GLN A 58 8.36 12.85 13.68
CA GLN A 58 8.69 13.81 14.76
C GLN A 58 7.63 14.91 14.91
N LEU A 59 7.01 15.32 13.83
CA LEU A 59 5.96 16.34 13.82
C LEU A 59 4.55 15.77 14.02
N ASN A 60 4.41 14.45 14.18
CA ASN A 60 3.11 13.75 14.27
C ASN A 60 2.15 14.10 13.13
N LEU A 61 2.68 14.21 11.90
CA LEU A 61 1.93 14.60 10.71
C LEU A 61 1.38 13.42 9.91
N PHE A 62 1.61 12.20 10.36
CA PHE A 62 0.95 11.04 9.75
C PHE A 62 -0.55 11.07 10.05
N PRO A 63 -1.41 10.84 9.06
CA PRO A 63 -2.85 10.72 9.31
C PRO A 63 -3.15 9.60 10.31
N GLU A 64 -4.03 9.85 11.27
CA GLU A 64 -4.43 8.87 12.30
C GLU A 64 -5.00 7.57 11.71
N ASN A 65 -5.51 7.62 10.45
CA ASN A 65 -6.17 6.50 9.77
C ASN A 65 -5.22 5.57 9.00
N ILE A 66 -3.89 5.68 9.19
CA ILE A 66 -2.94 4.78 8.52
C ILE A 66 -2.88 3.39 9.19
N SER A 67 -3.46 3.22 10.37
CA SER A 67 -3.36 2.01 11.20
C SER A 67 -3.86 0.73 10.52
N ALA A 68 -4.85 0.79 9.64
CA ALA A 68 -5.30 -0.37 8.87
C ALA A 68 -4.81 -0.29 7.42
N SER A 69 -3.91 -1.22 7.03
CA SER A 69 -3.40 -1.30 5.65
C SER A 69 -4.48 -1.71 4.65
N SER A 70 -5.50 -2.44 5.12
CA SER A 70 -6.60 -2.97 4.31
C SER A 70 -7.89 -3.02 5.11
N ASP A 71 -9.03 -2.83 4.44
CA ASP A 71 -10.36 -2.95 5.04
C ASP A 71 -10.81 -4.42 5.10
N ILE A 72 -10.39 -5.20 4.10
CA ILE A 72 -10.72 -6.62 3.96
C ILE A 72 -9.55 -7.43 3.43
N LEU A 73 -9.32 -8.61 4.03
CA LEU A 73 -8.39 -9.64 3.57
C LEU A 73 -9.18 -10.82 3.01
N PHE A 74 -8.88 -11.22 1.79
CA PHE A 74 -9.35 -12.47 1.20
C PHE A 74 -8.34 -13.60 1.49
N THR A 75 -8.83 -14.73 1.96
CA THR A 75 -7.99 -15.91 2.18
C THR A 75 -7.59 -16.57 0.87
N ASN A 76 -6.43 -17.25 0.90
CA ASN A 76 -5.89 -18.00 -0.22
C ASN A 76 -5.64 -19.46 0.20
N PHE A 77 -6.40 -20.39 -0.35
CA PHE A 77 -6.24 -21.83 -0.12
C PHE A 77 -5.79 -22.60 -1.37
N GLY A 78 -5.64 -21.90 -2.50
CA GLY A 78 -5.22 -22.46 -3.76
C GLY A 78 -5.35 -21.46 -4.90
N GLU A 79 -4.98 -21.89 -6.09
CA GLU A 79 -4.95 -21.03 -7.28
C GLU A 79 -6.34 -20.54 -7.68
N ASN A 80 -7.35 -21.45 -7.64
CA ASN A 80 -8.72 -21.10 -8.00
C ASN A 80 -9.33 -20.10 -7.02
N GLU A 81 -9.13 -20.31 -5.71
CA GLU A 81 -9.59 -19.42 -4.65
C GLU A 81 -8.92 -18.05 -4.76
N ALA A 82 -7.60 -18.04 -5.02
CA ALA A 82 -6.85 -16.79 -5.21
C ALA A 82 -7.34 -15.99 -6.44
N MET A 83 -7.59 -16.64 -7.57
CA MET A 83 -8.12 -15.98 -8.77
C MET A 83 -9.52 -15.43 -8.55
N PHE A 84 -10.38 -16.17 -7.88
CA PHE A 84 -11.72 -15.71 -7.50
C PHE A 84 -11.65 -14.49 -6.55
N ALA A 85 -10.79 -14.57 -5.51
CA ALA A 85 -10.53 -13.49 -4.59
C ALA A 85 -9.99 -12.23 -5.27
N LEU A 86 -9.04 -12.37 -6.21
CA LEU A 86 -8.46 -11.25 -6.95
C LEU A 86 -9.50 -10.50 -7.78
N ASN A 87 -10.43 -11.20 -8.41
CA ASN A 87 -11.51 -10.58 -9.17
C ASN A 87 -12.43 -9.75 -8.28
N ILE A 88 -12.80 -10.28 -7.11
CA ILE A 88 -13.60 -9.55 -6.13
C ILE A 88 -12.83 -8.34 -5.59
N ALA A 89 -11.57 -8.55 -5.18
CA ALA A 89 -10.72 -7.50 -4.65
C ALA A 89 -10.53 -6.34 -5.65
N ARG A 90 -10.38 -6.65 -6.93
CA ARG A 90 -10.32 -5.64 -8.01
C ARG A 90 -11.57 -4.78 -8.01
N THR A 91 -12.76 -5.40 -8.05
CA THR A 91 -14.04 -4.68 -8.06
C THR A 91 -14.21 -3.80 -6.81
N LEU A 92 -13.81 -4.29 -5.64
CA LEU A 92 -13.87 -3.51 -4.39
C LEU A 92 -12.90 -2.33 -4.40
N ARG A 93 -11.68 -2.52 -4.94
CA ARG A 93 -10.69 -1.43 -5.08
C ARG A 93 -11.17 -0.33 -6.02
N GLU A 94 -11.84 -0.67 -7.12
CA GLU A 94 -12.47 0.30 -8.03
C GLU A 94 -13.53 1.16 -7.33
N LYS A 95 -14.10 0.64 -6.24
CA LYS A 95 -15.08 1.34 -5.36
C LYS A 95 -14.43 2.02 -4.14
N GLY A 96 -13.10 2.07 -4.07
CA GLY A 96 -12.34 2.75 -3.02
C GLY A 96 -12.13 1.94 -1.73
N ILE A 97 -12.46 0.63 -1.72
CA ILE A 97 -12.23 -0.26 -0.59
C ILE A 97 -10.81 -0.84 -0.69
N LYS A 98 -10.03 -0.75 0.39
CA LYS A 98 -8.69 -1.32 0.46
C LYS A 98 -8.80 -2.84 0.67
N ALA A 99 -8.80 -3.59 -0.42
CA ALA A 99 -8.91 -5.05 -0.41
C ALA A 99 -7.57 -5.71 -0.68
N GLU A 100 -7.21 -6.71 0.10
CA GLU A 100 -5.97 -7.49 -0.02
C GLU A 100 -6.31 -8.97 -0.21
N VAL A 101 -5.52 -9.68 -0.99
CA VAL A 101 -5.57 -11.15 -1.09
C VAL A 101 -4.29 -11.69 -0.45
N TYR A 102 -4.41 -12.66 0.44
CA TYR A 102 -3.25 -13.27 1.08
C TYR A 102 -2.33 -13.88 0.01
N PRO A 103 -1.02 -13.56 0.02
CA PRO A 103 -0.14 -13.84 -1.13
C PRO A 103 0.10 -15.34 -1.38
N ASP A 104 0.13 -16.13 -0.32
CA ASP A 104 0.51 -17.55 -0.40
C ASP A 104 -0.65 -18.47 -0.05
N ASN A 105 -0.64 -19.69 -0.62
CA ASN A 105 -1.46 -20.78 -0.09
C ASN A 105 -0.92 -21.18 1.29
N ALA A 106 -1.68 -20.84 2.33
CA ALA A 106 -1.28 -21.06 3.71
C ALA A 106 -2.45 -21.55 4.59
N LYS A 107 -2.09 -22.17 5.71
CA LYS A 107 -3.10 -22.58 6.72
C LYS A 107 -3.89 -21.36 7.21
N LEU A 108 -5.20 -21.53 7.40
CA LEU A 108 -6.11 -20.47 7.84
C LEU A 108 -5.58 -19.70 9.06
N LYS A 109 -5.03 -20.40 10.06
CA LYS A 109 -4.49 -19.78 11.27
C LYS A 109 -3.43 -18.71 10.96
N LYS A 110 -2.53 -18.97 9.97
CA LYS A 110 -1.50 -18.01 9.58
C LYS A 110 -2.09 -16.76 8.96
N GLN A 111 -3.12 -16.94 8.11
CA GLN A 111 -3.81 -15.84 7.44
C GLN A 111 -4.63 -15.00 8.45
N MET A 112 -5.28 -15.64 9.42
CA MET A 112 -6.01 -14.96 10.50
C MET A 112 -5.07 -14.16 11.41
N ASN A 113 -3.90 -14.70 11.77
CA ASN A 113 -2.89 -13.97 12.54
C ASN A 113 -2.41 -12.73 11.77
N TYR A 114 -2.15 -12.87 10.48
CA TYR A 114 -1.78 -11.74 9.63
C TYR A 114 -2.86 -10.64 9.62
N ALA A 115 -4.13 -11.01 9.51
CA ALA A 115 -5.23 -10.05 9.58
C ALA A 115 -5.27 -9.31 10.93
N ASN A 116 -5.06 -10.04 12.04
CA ASN A 116 -4.97 -9.47 13.39
C ASN A 116 -3.79 -8.50 13.53
N ASP A 117 -2.59 -8.92 13.13
CA ASP A 117 -1.37 -8.12 13.25
C ASP A 117 -1.48 -6.81 12.42
N LYS A 118 -2.19 -6.87 11.31
CA LYS A 118 -2.48 -5.73 10.41
C LYS A 118 -3.73 -4.95 10.79
N GLN A 119 -4.45 -5.36 11.84
CA GLN A 119 -5.71 -4.74 12.28
C GLN A 119 -6.76 -4.66 11.17
N ILE A 120 -6.81 -5.67 10.30
CA ILE A 120 -7.79 -5.75 9.20
C ILE A 120 -9.12 -6.17 9.81
N LYS A 121 -10.16 -5.35 9.60
CA LYS A 121 -11.47 -5.52 10.23
C LYS A 121 -12.26 -6.70 9.68
N PHE A 122 -12.14 -6.98 8.39
CA PHE A 122 -12.90 -8.06 7.76
C PHE A 122 -11.97 -9.09 7.11
N VAL A 123 -12.32 -10.36 7.25
CA VAL A 123 -11.67 -11.47 6.54
C VAL A 123 -12.73 -12.24 5.75
N ALA A 124 -12.54 -12.34 4.44
CA ALA A 124 -13.37 -13.13 3.55
C ALA A 124 -12.71 -14.50 3.31
N LEU A 125 -13.37 -15.55 3.81
CA LEU A 125 -12.96 -16.92 3.57
C LEU A 125 -13.59 -17.39 2.25
N ILE A 126 -12.77 -17.98 1.39
CA ILE A 126 -13.17 -18.50 0.10
C ILE A 126 -12.66 -19.93 0.00
N GLY A 127 -13.56 -20.88 -0.16
CA GLY A 127 -13.30 -22.26 -0.49
C GLY A 127 -14.09 -22.67 -1.73
N GLU A 128 -14.01 -23.93 -2.11
CA GLU A 128 -14.70 -24.46 -3.29
C GLU A 128 -16.22 -24.22 -3.26
N ASN A 129 -16.84 -24.29 -2.07
CA ASN A 129 -18.27 -24.09 -1.93
C ASN A 129 -18.66 -22.63 -2.18
N GLU A 130 -17.90 -21.70 -1.61
CA GLU A 130 -18.10 -20.26 -1.80
C GLU A 130 -17.98 -19.88 -3.29
N ILE A 131 -17.02 -20.46 -4.01
CA ILE A 131 -16.87 -20.25 -5.45
C ILE A 131 -18.10 -20.77 -6.22
N LYS A 132 -18.58 -21.98 -5.91
CA LYS A 132 -19.75 -22.58 -6.57
C LYS A 132 -21.04 -21.79 -6.34
N GLU A 133 -21.18 -21.21 -5.14
CA GLU A 133 -22.36 -20.44 -4.76
C GLU A 133 -22.24 -18.95 -5.09
N ASN A 134 -21.09 -18.50 -5.59
CA ASN A 134 -20.76 -17.09 -5.85
C ASN A 134 -20.93 -16.21 -4.60
N LYS A 135 -20.45 -16.71 -3.44
CA LYS A 135 -20.51 -16.08 -2.14
C LYS A 135 -19.16 -16.06 -1.47
N VAL A 136 -19.08 -15.38 -0.34
CA VAL A 136 -17.94 -15.43 0.58
C VAL A 136 -18.44 -15.65 2.01
N SER A 137 -17.63 -16.32 2.81
CA SER A 137 -17.86 -16.39 4.24
C SER A 137 -17.10 -15.23 4.90
N LEU A 138 -17.84 -14.15 5.21
CA LEU A 138 -17.27 -12.90 5.72
C LEU A 138 -17.22 -12.93 7.24
N LYS A 139 -16.04 -12.74 7.80
CA LYS A 139 -15.81 -12.67 9.25
C LYS A 139 -15.44 -11.25 9.65
N ASN A 140 -16.15 -10.70 10.62
CA ASN A 140 -15.77 -9.48 11.32
C ASN A 140 -14.77 -9.84 12.43
N MET A 141 -13.58 -9.28 12.40
CA MET A 141 -12.50 -9.61 13.34
C MET A 141 -12.70 -9.00 14.73
N ASP A 142 -13.47 -7.90 14.83
CA ASP A 142 -13.74 -7.23 16.11
C ASP A 142 -14.84 -7.99 16.89
N SER A 143 -15.95 -8.34 16.23
CA SER A 143 -17.06 -9.05 16.86
C SER A 143 -16.90 -10.56 16.89
N GLY A 144 -16.06 -11.12 16.00
CA GLY A 144 -15.93 -12.55 15.78
C GLY A 144 -17.07 -13.17 14.98
N GLU A 145 -18.08 -12.40 14.60
CA GLU A 145 -19.23 -12.87 13.83
C GLU A 145 -18.83 -13.25 12.40
N GLN A 146 -19.36 -14.37 11.92
CA GLN A 146 -19.08 -14.87 10.57
C GLN A 146 -20.40 -15.21 9.87
N THR A 147 -20.61 -14.63 8.69
CA THR A 147 -21.83 -14.79 7.89
C THR A 147 -21.50 -15.07 6.42
N SER A 148 -22.35 -15.88 5.77
CA SER A 148 -22.26 -16.07 4.32
C SER A 148 -22.97 -14.91 3.62
N VAL A 149 -22.25 -14.21 2.73
CA VAL A 149 -22.75 -13.02 2.05
C VAL A 149 -22.54 -13.12 0.54
N ASN A 150 -23.44 -12.51 -0.24
CA ASN A 150 -23.22 -12.37 -1.67
C ASN A 150 -22.11 -11.36 -1.93
N ILE A 151 -21.36 -11.54 -3.02
CA ILE A 151 -20.24 -10.65 -3.37
C ILE A 151 -20.68 -9.18 -3.47
N GLU A 152 -21.89 -8.93 -3.98
CA GLU A 152 -22.46 -7.59 -4.17
C GLU A 152 -22.75 -6.86 -2.84
N GLU A 153 -22.92 -7.60 -1.75
CA GLU A 153 -23.26 -7.07 -0.43
C GLU A 153 -22.01 -6.65 0.37
N ILE A 154 -20.83 -7.15 0.01
CA ILE A 154 -19.58 -6.90 0.73
C ILE A 154 -19.30 -5.40 0.87
N GLU A 155 -19.45 -4.64 -0.22
CA GLU A 155 -19.24 -3.18 -0.20
C GLU A 155 -20.11 -2.49 0.85
N LYS A 156 -21.39 -2.83 0.88
CA LYS A 156 -22.36 -2.23 1.81
C LYS A 156 -22.01 -2.55 3.26
N ILE A 157 -21.57 -3.78 3.53
CA ILE A 157 -21.19 -4.22 4.88
C ILE A 157 -19.93 -3.50 5.37
N ILE A 158 -18.95 -3.29 4.48
CA ILE A 158 -17.69 -2.62 4.85
C ILE A 158 -17.88 -1.12 5.07
N LYS A 159 -18.73 -0.48 4.27
CA LYS A 159 -18.98 0.97 4.36
C LYS A 159 -19.95 1.36 5.49
N GLY A 160 -20.67 0.40 6.07
CA GLY A 160 -21.62 0.59 7.19
C GLY A 160 -22.95 1.10 6.72
#